data_9cb7ad18aeeb73e964272805760c1600
#
_entry.id   9cb7ad18aeeb73e964272805760c1600
#
_cell.length_a   1.000
_cell.length_b   1.000
_cell.length_c   1.000
_cell.angle_alpha   90.00
_cell.angle_beta   90.00
_cell.angle_gamma   90.00
#
_symmetry.space_group_name_H-M   'P 1'
#
loop_
_entity.id
_entity.type
_entity.pdbx_description
1 polymer ?
#
loop_
_entity_poly.entity_id
_entity_poly.type
_entity_poly.pdbx_seq_one_letter_code
_entity_poly.pdbx_strand_id
1 'polypeptide(L)'
;IDEIVLGHTNEPEYRKLQANEYMEALRDRTIKIDVPYILRVSDEVRIYQRDFAKVRGKHIAPHTLEMAATWAVLTRLEPPKRAGLTLMQKLKLYDGKLLPGWTEETVRELMGEAKREGLEGISPRYIQDKISNVLVTSEEPCINPFMVMNELEEGLKHHSLISDERTRERYRALLQEVKAEYAEIVKNEVQRAIAADEEALNRLFHNYIDHVKAYVLGEKVKNPYTGAPEPPNERLMRSIEERIDIPESRKDDFRREIMNYIGALALEGKPFTYKDNDRLRRALELKLFDDQKDTIRLSALVSGVVDPETQAKIDVVKARLIRDYGYCEHCASGVLEFAASLFARS
;
A
#
# COMPACT_ATOMS: atom_id res chain seq x y z
N ILE A 1 38.52 -24.67 -33.47
CA ILE A 1 38.29 -24.05 -32.13
C ILE A 1 36.83 -24.24 -31.81
N ASP A 2 36.56 -24.99 -30.77
CA ASP A 2 35.19 -25.20 -30.29
C ASP A 2 34.89 -24.11 -29.22
N GLU A 3 34.19 -23.05 -29.62
CA GLU A 3 33.89 -21.93 -28.76
C GLU A 3 32.36 -21.69 -28.70
N ILE A 4 31.87 -21.35 -27.53
CA ILE A 4 30.52 -20.85 -27.34
C ILE A 4 30.63 -19.37 -27.00
N VAL A 5 30.05 -18.51 -27.83
CA VAL A 5 30.04 -17.07 -27.63
C VAL A 5 28.69 -16.65 -27.10
N LEU A 6 28.69 -16.04 -25.92
CA LEU A 6 27.49 -15.39 -25.33
C LEU A 6 27.58 -13.87 -25.54
N GLY A 7 26.68 -13.34 -26.34
CA GLY A 7 26.57 -11.91 -26.61
C GLY A 7 25.29 -11.35 -26.01
N HIS A 8 25.29 -10.08 -25.65
CA HIS A 8 24.07 -9.33 -25.27
C HIS A 8 23.94 -8.12 -26.19
N THR A 9 22.71 -7.84 -26.57
CA THR A 9 22.39 -6.73 -27.47
C THR A 9 20.96 -6.26 -27.22
N ASN A 10 20.58 -5.09 -27.76
CA ASN A 10 19.20 -4.63 -27.78
C ASN A 10 18.48 -5.04 -29.08
N GLU A 11 17.17 -4.97 -29.10
CA GLU A 11 16.36 -5.39 -30.24
C GLU A 11 16.71 -4.66 -31.56
N PRO A 12 16.91 -3.31 -31.57
CA PRO A 12 17.32 -2.61 -32.80
C PRO A 12 18.64 -3.13 -33.38
N GLU A 13 19.63 -3.41 -32.55
CA GLU A 13 20.93 -3.94 -33.02
C GLU A 13 20.82 -5.39 -33.53
N TYR A 14 19.99 -6.20 -32.83
CA TYR A 14 19.71 -7.56 -33.31
C TYR A 14 19.00 -7.56 -34.65
N ARG A 15 18.04 -6.64 -34.88
CA ARG A 15 17.40 -6.48 -36.20
C ARG A 15 18.38 -6.07 -37.31
N LYS A 16 19.35 -5.20 -37.00
CA LYS A 16 20.44 -4.88 -37.96
C LYS A 16 21.27 -6.09 -38.32
N LEU A 17 21.60 -6.96 -37.33
CA LEU A 17 22.30 -8.21 -37.61
C LEU A 17 21.46 -9.12 -38.52
N GLN A 18 20.15 -9.23 -38.28
CA GLN A 18 19.26 -10.03 -39.11
C GLN A 18 19.10 -9.50 -40.52
N ALA A 19 19.13 -8.20 -40.71
CA ALA A 19 19.03 -7.57 -42.04
C ALA A 19 20.34 -7.56 -42.83
N ASN A 20 21.47 -7.96 -42.22
CA ASN A 20 22.75 -7.92 -42.86
C ASN A 20 23.02 -9.23 -43.64
N GLU A 21 23.02 -9.15 -44.97
CA GLU A 21 23.22 -10.30 -45.88
C GLU A 21 24.60 -10.96 -45.71
N TYR A 22 25.63 -10.18 -45.34
CA TYR A 22 26.98 -10.71 -45.12
C TYR A 22 27.13 -11.52 -43.82
N MET A 23 26.16 -11.55 -42.98
CA MET A 23 26.17 -12.23 -41.67
C MET A 23 25.32 -13.51 -41.65
N GLU A 24 25.01 -14.10 -42.81
CA GLU A 24 24.17 -15.31 -42.92
C GLU A 24 24.70 -16.46 -42.05
N ALA A 25 26.01 -16.77 -42.17
CA ALA A 25 26.63 -17.85 -41.39
C ALA A 25 26.60 -17.63 -39.87
N LEU A 26 26.53 -16.38 -39.42
CA LEU A 26 26.38 -16.02 -37.99
C LEU A 26 24.92 -16.14 -37.57
N ARG A 27 23.98 -15.67 -38.41
CA ARG A 27 22.53 -15.78 -38.12
C ARG A 27 22.09 -17.22 -37.90
N ASP A 28 22.52 -18.13 -38.79
CA ASP A 28 22.16 -19.55 -38.74
C ASP A 28 22.63 -20.26 -37.48
N ARG A 29 23.66 -19.72 -36.84
CA ARG A 29 24.26 -20.25 -35.61
C ARG A 29 23.86 -19.46 -34.35
N THR A 30 23.08 -18.41 -34.50
CA THR A 30 22.67 -17.56 -33.39
C THR A 30 21.32 -17.97 -32.81
N ILE A 31 21.30 -18.28 -31.52
CA ILE A 31 20.08 -18.56 -30.77
C ILE A 31 19.73 -17.30 -29.99
N LYS A 32 18.58 -16.67 -30.33
CA LYS A 32 18.06 -15.53 -29.59
C LYS A 32 17.36 -15.98 -28.32
N ILE A 33 17.74 -15.38 -27.19
CA ILE A 33 17.06 -15.54 -25.90
C ILE A 33 16.61 -14.18 -25.47
N ASP A 34 15.29 -13.98 -25.38
CA ASP A 34 14.71 -12.74 -24.88
C ASP A 34 14.81 -12.71 -23.34
N VAL A 35 15.35 -11.60 -22.80
CA VAL A 35 15.49 -11.37 -21.36
C VAL A 35 14.53 -10.25 -20.97
N PRO A 36 13.41 -10.56 -20.32
CA PRO A 36 12.41 -9.57 -19.94
C PRO A 36 12.89 -8.69 -18.78
N TYR A 37 12.30 -7.52 -18.66
CA TYR A 37 12.36 -6.70 -17.43
C TYR A 37 11.73 -7.43 -16.26
N ILE A 38 12.11 -7.03 -15.05
CA ILE A 38 11.52 -7.51 -13.80
C ILE A 38 10.02 -7.22 -13.77
N LEU A 39 9.23 -8.21 -13.31
CA LEU A 39 7.78 -8.15 -13.20
C LEU A 39 7.28 -8.12 -11.74
N ARG A 40 8.21 -8.09 -10.77
CA ARG A 40 7.91 -7.99 -9.35
C ARG A 40 8.34 -6.63 -8.82
N VAL A 41 7.42 -5.96 -8.14
CA VAL A 41 7.69 -4.64 -7.54
C VAL A 41 8.78 -4.73 -6.47
N SER A 42 8.72 -5.74 -5.61
CA SER A 42 9.71 -5.97 -4.56
C SER A 42 11.14 -6.10 -5.08
N ASP A 43 11.33 -6.77 -6.22
CA ASP A 43 12.65 -6.94 -6.84
C ASP A 43 13.11 -5.65 -7.53
N GLU A 44 12.20 -4.92 -8.18
CA GLU A 44 12.47 -3.61 -8.80
C GLU A 44 12.88 -2.57 -7.74
N VAL A 45 12.18 -2.53 -6.61
CA VAL A 45 12.53 -1.65 -5.46
C VAL A 45 13.94 -1.91 -4.96
N ARG A 46 14.39 -3.18 -4.91
CA ARG A 46 15.76 -3.51 -4.48
C ARG A 46 16.84 -2.88 -5.37
N ILE A 47 16.58 -2.75 -6.68
CA ILE A 47 17.50 -2.04 -7.59
C ILE A 47 17.64 -0.59 -7.14
N TYR A 48 16.53 0.10 -6.92
CA TYR A 48 16.54 1.51 -6.53
C TYR A 48 17.12 1.72 -5.13
N GLN A 49 16.76 0.86 -4.17
CA GLN A 49 17.33 0.91 -2.83
C GLN A 49 18.85 0.79 -2.85
N ARG A 50 19.42 -0.13 -3.64
CA ARG A 50 20.87 -0.29 -3.77
C ARG A 50 21.54 0.99 -4.29
N ASP A 51 20.95 1.63 -5.27
CA ASP A 51 21.56 2.78 -5.94
C ASP A 51 21.38 4.05 -5.12
N PHE A 52 20.27 4.20 -4.41
CA PHE A 52 19.98 5.36 -3.57
C PHE A 52 20.31 5.19 -2.09
N ALA A 53 20.81 4.02 -1.66
CA ALA A 53 21.21 3.76 -0.26
C ALA A 53 22.29 4.71 0.27
N LYS A 54 23.09 5.32 -0.61
CA LYS A 54 24.21 6.20 -0.26
C LYS A 54 23.91 7.68 -0.44
N VAL A 55 22.67 8.04 -0.78
CA VAL A 55 22.27 9.44 -0.91
C VAL A 55 22.39 10.12 0.43
N ARG A 56 23.17 11.20 0.47
CA ARG A 56 23.39 12.02 1.67
C ARG A 56 22.73 13.39 1.48
N GLY A 57 22.20 13.92 2.57
CA GLY A 57 21.67 15.27 2.62
C GLY A 57 20.19 15.41 2.26
N LYS A 58 19.55 14.40 1.70
CA LYS A 58 18.09 14.40 1.47
C LYS A 58 17.45 13.12 1.94
N HIS A 59 16.29 13.21 2.54
CA HIS A 59 15.48 12.07 2.92
C HIS A 59 14.63 11.63 1.73
N ILE A 60 14.51 10.33 1.52
CA ILE A 60 13.57 9.72 0.57
C ILE A 60 12.39 9.22 1.40
N ALA A 61 11.24 9.85 1.24
CA ALA A 61 10.04 9.51 2.00
C ALA A 61 9.62 8.04 1.75
N PRO A 62 9.01 7.39 2.73
CA PRO A 62 8.42 6.06 2.56
C PRO A 62 7.57 5.98 1.30
N HIS A 63 7.50 4.80 0.70
CA HIS A 63 6.77 4.49 -0.55
C HIS A 63 7.27 5.20 -1.82
N THR A 64 8.24 6.14 -1.75
CA THR A 64 8.71 6.85 -2.95
C THR A 64 9.28 5.89 -4.00
N LEU A 65 10.17 5.01 -3.60
CA LEU A 65 10.76 4.01 -4.50
C LEU A 65 9.75 2.93 -4.89
N GLU A 66 8.86 2.56 -3.97
CA GLU A 66 7.81 1.57 -4.22
C GLU A 66 6.80 2.05 -5.27
N MET A 67 6.33 3.29 -5.19
CA MET A 67 5.38 3.84 -6.17
C MET A 67 6.02 3.98 -7.55
N ALA A 68 7.27 4.41 -7.63
CA ALA A 68 8.02 4.46 -8.88
C ALA A 68 8.20 3.06 -9.50
N ALA A 69 8.55 2.05 -8.69
CA ALA A 69 8.66 0.67 -9.12
C ALA A 69 7.31 0.09 -9.56
N THR A 70 6.24 0.36 -8.80
CA THR A 70 4.87 -0.05 -9.12
C THR A 70 4.48 0.44 -10.51
N TRP A 71 4.69 1.73 -10.80
CA TRP A 71 4.41 2.26 -12.12
C TRP A 71 5.27 1.62 -13.22
N ALA A 72 6.57 1.48 -13.00
CA ALA A 72 7.46 0.85 -13.97
C ALA A 72 6.98 -0.57 -14.33
N VAL A 73 6.67 -1.39 -13.32
CA VAL A 73 6.20 -2.76 -13.52
C VAL A 73 4.83 -2.79 -14.21
N LEU A 74 3.89 -1.92 -13.83
CA LEU A 74 2.58 -1.82 -14.51
C LEU A 74 2.72 -1.55 -16.02
N THR A 75 3.70 -0.75 -16.44
CA THR A 75 3.94 -0.49 -17.87
C THR A 75 4.40 -1.72 -18.64
N ARG A 76 4.95 -2.71 -17.95
CA ARG A 76 5.50 -3.97 -18.50
C ARG A 76 4.49 -5.11 -18.54
N LEU A 77 3.38 -4.98 -17.80
CA LEU A 77 2.34 -6.01 -17.71
C LEU A 77 1.32 -5.88 -18.85
N GLU A 78 0.86 -7.04 -19.32
CA GLU A 78 -0.30 -7.14 -20.20
C GLU A 78 -1.61 -7.08 -19.40
N PRO A 79 -2.66 -6.43 -19.92
CA PRO A 79 -3.98 -6.48 -19.29
C PRO A 79 -4.43 -7.93 -19.07
N PRO A 80 -4.97 -8.27 -17.87
CA PRO A 80 -5.42 -9.63 -17.62
C PRO A 80 -6.60 -9.99 -18.53
N LYS A 81 -6.60 -11.22 -19.05
CA LYS A 81 -7.70 -11.75 -19.89
C LYS A 81 -8.88 -12.23 -19.05
N ARG A 82 -8.66 -12.52 -17.78
CA ARG A 82 -9.69 -13.02 -16.85
C ARG A 82 -10.57 -11.88 -16.37
N ALA A 83 -11.88 -12.03 -16.47
CA ALA A 83 -12.86 -11.08 -16.00
C ALA A 83 -12.75 -10.87 -14.49
N GLY A 84 -12.89 -9.63 -14.03
CA GLY A 84 -12.86 -9.27 -12.60
C GLY A 84 -11.46 -9.09 -12.00
N LEU A 85 -10.38 -9.25 -12.76
CA LEU A 85 -9.02 -8.96 -12.31
C LEU A 85 -8.53 -7.64 -12.91
N THR A 86 -8.17 -6.69 -12.05
CA THR A 86 -7.53 -5.43 -12.47
C THR A 86 -6.03 -5.62 -12.70
N LEU A 87 -5.39 -4.71 -13.44
CA LEU A 87 -3.95 -4.76 -13.67
C LEU A 87 -3.16 -4.57 -12.36
N MET A 88 -3.63 -3.71 -11.46
CA MET A 88 -3.07 -3.53 -10.12
C MET A 88 -3.18 -4.80 -9.26
N GLN A 89 -4.29 -5.51 -9.32
CA GLN A 89 -4.44 -6.79 -8.63
C GLN A 89 -3.50 -7.86 -9.20
N LYS A 90 -3.36 -7.92 -10.54
CA LYS A 90 -2.39 -8.81 -11.20
C LYS A 90 -0.96 -8.52 -10.72
N LEU A 91 -0.57 -7.25 -10.67
CA LEU A 91 0.74 -6.84 -10.15
C LEU A 91 0.93 -7.31 -8.70
N LYS A 92 -0.07 -7.12 -7.82
CA LYS A 92 -0.02 -7.58 -6.42
C LYS A 92 0.15 -9.10 -6.32
N LEU A 93 -0.54 -9.87 -7.16
CA LEU A 93 -0.38 -11.32 -7.24
C LEU A 93 1.04 -11.72 -7.67
N TYR A 94 1.60 -11.07 -8.68
CA TYR A 94 2.97 -11.32 -9.15
C TYR A 94 4.01 -10.99 -8.08
N ASP A 95 3.74 -10.01 -7.23
CA ASP A 95 4.58 -9.64 -6.09
C ASP A 95 4.40 -10.56 -4.86
N GLY A 96 3.54 -11.59 -4.98
CA GLY A 96 3.30 -12.59 -3.94
C GLY A 96 2.25 -12.19 -2.90
N LYS A 97 1.47 -11.13 -3.14
CA LYS A 97 0.36 -10.77 -2.25
C LYS A 97 -0.83 -11.69 -2.48
N LEU A 98 -1.38 -12.24 -1.39
CA LEU A 98 -2.54 -13.10 -1.46
C LEU A 98 -3.81 -12.29 -1.73
N LEU A 99 -4.60 -12.74 -2.70
CA LEU A 99 -5.94 -12.23 -2.96
C LEU A 99 -6.97 -13.36 -2.81
N PRO A 100 -8.17 -13.08 -2.28
CA PRO A 100 -9.22 -14.10 -2.15
C PRO A 100 -9.52 -14.77 -3.49
N GLY A 101 -9.55 -16.10 -3.49
CA GLY A 101 -9.83 -16.91 -4.69
C GLY A 101 -8.64 -17.12 -5.64
N TRP A 102 -7.43 -16.64 -5.28
CA TRP A 102 -6.22 -16.82 -6.08
C TRP A 102 -5.19 -17.70 -5.36
N THR A 103 -4.67 -18.69 -6.09
CA THR A 103 -3.64 -19.64 -5.63
C THR A 103 -2.33 -19.39 -6.40
N GLU A 104 -1.24 -19.95 -5.93
CA GLU A 104 0.04 -19.90 -6.66
C GLU A 104 -0.06 -20.51 -8.06
N GLU A 105 -0.87 -21.56 -8.22
CA GLU A 105 -1.09 -22.22 -9.50
C GLU A 105 -1.79 -21.28 -10.49
N THR A 106 -2.86 -20.60 -10.05
CA THR A 106 -3.56 -19.61 -10.90
C THR A 106 -2.67 -18.43 -11.26
N VAL A 107 -1.72 -18.02 -10.40
CA VAL A 107 -0.73 -16.99 -10.73
C VAL A 107 0.26 -17.47 -11.80
N ARG A 108 0.73 -18.74 -11.72
CA ARG A 108 1.59 -19.34 -12.75
C ARG A 108 0.88 -19.43 -14.11
N GLU A 109 -0.41 -19.77 -14.11
CA GLU A 109 -1.22 -19.76 -15.33
C GLU A 109 -1.30 -18.37 -15.96
N LEU A 110 -1.57 -17.33 -15.14
CA LEU A 110 -1.58 -15.93 -15.61
C LEU A 110 -0.24 -15.53 -16.27
N MET A 111 0.87 -15.93 -15.67
CA MET A 111 2.20 -15.68 -16.25
C MET A 111 2.38 -16.44 -17.57
N GLY A 112 1.88 -17.68 -17.66
CA GLY A 112 1.94 -18.50 -18.87
C GLY A 112 1.11 -17.95 -20.04
N GLU A 113 0.01 -17.24 -19.75
CA GLU A 113 -0.86 -16.62 -20.76
C GLU A 113 -0.29 -15.33 -21.36
N ALA A 114 0.65 -14.67 -20.67
CA ALA A 114 1.16 -13.33 -20.98
C ALA A 114 2.66 -13.38 -21.38
N LYS A 115 2.94 -13.99 -22.53
CA LYS A 115 4.30 -14.28 -22.99
C LYS A 115 5.14 -13.05 -23.36
N ARG A 116 4.54 -11.91 -23.54
CA ARG A 116 5.22 -10.67 -23.93
C ARG A 116 5.50 -9.73 -22.75
N GLU A 117 5.08 -10.09 -21.57
CA GLU A 117 5.34 -9.27 -20.39
C GLU A 117 6.82 -9.07 -20.12
N GLY A 118 7.19 -7.86 -19.81
CA GLY A 118 8.58 -7.47 -19.58
C GLY A 118 9.43 -7.25 -20.83
N LEU A 119 8.94 -7.59 -22.03
CA LEU A 119 9.68 -7.31 -23.29
C LEU A 119 9.56 -5.83 -23.71
N GLU A 120 8.52 -5.16 -23.26
CA GLU A 120 8.25 -3.75 -23.48
C GLU A 120 7.99 -3.05 -22.13
N GLY A 121 7.96 -1.72 -22.11
CA GLY A 121 7.68 -0.93 -20.93
C GLY A 121 8.84 -0.05 -20.50
N ILE A 122 8.69 0.61 -19.37
CA ILE A 122 9.68 1.55 -18.84
C ILE A 122 10.86 0.80 -18.21
N SER A 123 12.07 1.20 -18.57
CA SER A 123 13.31 0.59 -18.05
C SER A 123 13.60 1.07 -16.61
N PRO A 124 14.30 0.23 -15.80
CA PRO A 124 14.77 0.65 -14.48
C PRO A 124 15.65 1.90 -14.54
N ARG A 125 16.48 2.03 -15.57
CA ARG A 125 17.38 3.17 -15.76
C ARG A 125 16.61 4.49 -15.90
N TYR A 126 15.51 4.49 -16.65
CA TYR A 126 14.67 5.69 -16.77
C TYR A 126 14.14 6.15 -15.41
N ILE A 127 13.68 5.22 -14.58
CA ILE A 127 13.20 5.52 -13.23
C ILE A 127 14.34 6.11 -12.37
N GLN A 128 15.52 5.49 -12.41
CA GLN A 128 16.71 5.96 -11.67
C GLN A 128 17.09 7.39 -12.07
N ASP A 129 17.08 7.68 -13.37
CA ASP A 129 17.37 9.02 -13.89
C ASP A 129 16.35 10.04 -13.37
N LYS A 130 15.05 9.69 -13.36
CA LYS A 130 14.00 10.57 -12.89
C LYS A 130 14.04 10.79 -11.38
N ILE A 131 14.30 9.76 -10.58
CA ILE A 131 14.52 9.91 -9.14
C ILE A 131 15.75 10.80 -8.88
N SER A 132 16.83 10.59 -9.62
CA SER A 132 18.03 11.40 -9.50
C SER A 132 17.77 12.86 -9.84
N ASN A 133 16.99 13.15 -10.88
CA ASN A 133 16.58 14.51 -11.23
C ASN A 133 15.85 15.18 -10.06
N VAL A 134 14.84 14.51 -9.49
CA VAL A 134 14.10 15.07 -8.34
C VAL A 134 15.03 15.31 -7.14
N LEU A 135 15.96 14.40 -6.87
CA LEU A 135 16.93 14.56 -5.78
C LEU A 135 17.82 15.79 -5.97
N VAL A 136 18.20 16.11 -7.21
CA VAL A 136 19.08 17.25 -7.51
C VAL A 136 18.33 18.57 -7.62
N THR A 137 17.15 18.56 -8.26
CA THR A 137 16.42 19.80 -8.59
C THR A 137 15.51 20.30 -7.48
N SER A 138 15.03 19.40 -6.60
CA SER A 138 14.19 19.81 -5.47
C SER A 138 15.01 20.60 -4.44
N GLU A 139 14.48 21.69 -3.93
CA GLU A 139 15.04 22.44 -2.80
C GLU A 139 14.60 21.87 -1.45
N GLU A 140 13.61 20.99 -1.43
CA GLU A 140 13.06 20.39 -0.23
C GLU A 140 14.03 19.42 0.45
N PRO A 141 14.00 19.30 1.79
CA PRO A 141 14.88 18.41 2.54
C PRO A 141 14.57 16.93 2.33
N CYS A 142 13.40 16.64 1.75
CA CYS A 142 12.98 15.28 1.43
C CYS A 142 12.24 15.24 0.09
N ILE A 143 12.36 14.12 -0.64
CA ILE A 143 11.54 13.82 -1.81
C ILE A 143 10.43 12.84 -1.43
N ASN A 144 9.26 13.00 -2.04
CA ASN A 144 8.08 12.20 -1.79
C ASN A 144 7.55 11.52 -3.07
N PRO A 145 6.61 10.56 -2.97
CA PRO A 145 6.09 9.86 -4.13
C PRO A 145 5.48 10.76 -5.20
N PHE A 146 4.80 11.84 -4.82
CA PHE A 146 4.19 12.75 -5.81
C PHE A 146 5.22 13.53 -6.62
N MET A 147 6.32 13.96 -5.99
CA MET A 147 7.40 14.65 -6.69
C MET A 147 7.99 13.74 -7.78
N VAL A 148 8.25 12.48 -7.43
CA VAL A 148 8.79 11.51 -8.39
C VAL A 148 7.74 11.17 -9.47
N MET A 149 6.49 10.92 -9.10
CA MET A 149 5.44 10.63 -10.08
C MET A 149 5.18 11.79 -11.05
N ASN A 150 5.26 13.03 -10.59
CA ASN A 150 5.12 14.20 -11.45
C ASN A 150 6.33 14.34 -12.41
N GLU A 151 7.55 14.07 -11.95
CA GLU A 151 8.73 14.04 -12.81
C GLU A 151 8.65 12.90 -13.85
N LEU A 152 8.11 11.73 -13.48
CA LEU A 152 7.86 10.63 -14.41
C LEU A 152 6.82 11.02 -15.46
N GLU A 153 5.74 11.70 -15.08
CA GLU A 153 4.69 12.17 -15.98
C GLU A 153 5.21 13.20 -16.98
N GLU A 154 5.99 14.19 -16.50
CA GLU A 154 6.61 15.19 -17.36
C GLU A 154 7.61 14.56 -18.32
N GLY A 155 8.43 13.63 -17.82
CA GLY A 155 9.42 12.94 -18.62
C GLY A 155 8.83 12.09 -19.74
N LEU A 156 7.58 11.62 -19.65
CA LEU A 156 6.90 10.87 -20.71
C LEU A 156 6.76 11.69 -22.00
N LYS A 157 6.67 13.02 -21.91
CA LYS A 157 6.57 13.91 -23.09
C LYS A 157 7.79 13.81 -24.00
N HIS A 158 8.95 13.52 -23.41
CA HIS A 158 10.26 13.54 -24.10
C HIS A 158 10.92 12.15 -24.15
N HIS A 159 10.19 11.09 -23.81
CA HIS A 159 10.76 9.75 -23.76
C HIS A 159 11.04 9.22 -25.18
N SER A 160 12.33 9.01 -25.50
CA SER A 160 12.80 8.67 -26.85
C SER A 160 12.26 7.34 -27.42
N LEU A 161 11.88 6.39 -26.55
CA LEU A 161 11.40 5.08 -26.97
C LEU A 161 9.86 5.00 -27.06
N ILE A 162 9.15 6.03 -26.63
CA ILE A 162 7.67 6.09 -26.70
C ILE A 162 7.29 7.08 -27.79
N SER A 163 7.13 6.57 -29.01
CA SER A 163 6.81 7.39 -30.18
C SER A 163 5.31 7.60 -30.41
N ASP A 164 4.46 6.68 -29.93
CA ASP A 164 3.04 6.73 -30.14
C ASP A 164 2.27 7.33 -28.94
N GLU A 165 1.27 8.16 -29.25
CA GLU A 165 0.49 8.86 -28.21
C GLU A 165 -0.39 7.88 -27.39
N ARG A 166 -0.87 6.80 -28.00
CA ARG A 166 -1.70 5.81 -27.32
C ARG A 166 -0.94 5.14 -26.16
N THR A 167 0.32 4.76 -26.37
CA THR A 167 1.18 4.21 -25.32
C THR A 167 1.45 5.26 -24.22
N ARG A 168 1.64 6.53 -24.63
CA ARG A 168 1.87 7.63 -23.70
C ARG A 168 0.65 7.89 -22.81
N GLU A 169 -0.54 7.90 -23.39
CA GLU A 169 -1.81 8.01 -22.64
C GLU A 169 -2.03 6.82 -21.70
N ARG A 170 -1.77 5.61 -22.17
CA ARG A 170 -1.83 4.41 -21.33
C ARG A 170 -0.92 4.56 -20.10
N TYR A 171 0.31 5.00 -20.28
CA TYR A 171 1.26 5.14 -19.16
C TYR A 171 0.88 6.26 -18.20
N ARG A 172 0.27 7.33 -18.69
CA ARG A 172 -0.34 8.37 -17.83
C ARG A 172 -1.51 7.82 -17.02
N ALA A 173 -2.40 7.06 -17.64
CA ALA A 173 -3.52 6.43 -16.94
C ALA A 173 -3.03 5.49 -15.82
N LEU A 174 -2.02 4.66 -16.08
CA LEU A 174 -1.39 3.81 -15.06
C LEU A 174 -0.77 4.63 -13.92
N LEU A 175 -0.21 5.80 -14.22
CA LEU A 175 0.33 6.68 -13.18
C LEU A 175 -0.76 7.25 -12.27
N GLN A 176 -1.94 7.53 -12.79
CA GLN A 176 -3.09 7.95 -11.97
C GLN A 176 -3.58 6.80 -11.06
N GLU A 177 -3.57 5.55 -11.55
CA GLU A 177 -3.86 4.38 -10.70
C GLU A 177 -2.85 4.25 -9.55
N VAL A 178 -1.56 4.48 -9.80
CA VAL A 178 -0.52 4.47 -8.75
C VAL A 178 -0.71 5.62 -7.76
N LYS A 179 -1.08 6.82 -8.23
CA LYS A 179 -1.40 7.96 -7.35
C LYS A 179 -2.59 7.63 -6.43
N ALA A 180 -3.61 6.95 -6.95
CA ALA A 180 -4.75 6.48 -6.15
C ALA A 180 -4.35 5.40 -5.13
N GLU A 181 -3.53 4.43 -5.53
CA GLU A 181 -3.01 3.40 -4.60
C GLU A 181 -2.20 4.04 -3.46
N TYR A 182 -1.34 5.03 -3.77
CA TYR A 182 -0.60 5.76 -2.74
C TYR A 182 -1.53 6.54 -1.79
N ALA A 183 -2.59 7.14 -2.30
CA ALA A 183 -3.60 7.82 -1.47
C ALA A 183 -4.25 6.85 -0.46
N GLU A 184 -4.59 5.63 -0.87
CA GLU A 184 -5.13 4.61 0.04
C GLU A 184 -4.08 4.12 1.06
N ILE A 185 -2.81 3.99 0.67
CA ILE A 185 -1.73 3.66 1.62
C ILE A 185 -1.63 4.74 2.70
N VAL A 186 -1.51 6.02 2.31
CA VAL A 186 -1.42 7.15 3.24
C VAL A 186 -2.63 7.21 4.16
N LYS A 187 -3.83 7.06 3.61
CA LYS A 187 -5.07 7.04 4.40
C LYS A 187 -5.03 5.96 5.48
N ASN A 188 -4.63 4.75 5.12
CA ASN A 188 -4.52 3.64 6.06
C ASN A 188 -3.43 3.85 7.13
N GLU A 189 -2.27 4.40 6.76
CA GLU A 189 -1.18 4.68 7.71
C GLU A 189 -1.56 5.77 8.71
N VAL A 190 -2.14 6.88 8.22
CA VAL A 190 -2.60 7.96 9.09
C VAL A 190 -3.74 7.50 9.99
N GLN A 191 -4.68 6.70 9.48
CA GLN A 191 -5.73 6.10 10.31
C GLN A 191 -5.15 5.26 11.44
N ARG A 192 -4.17 4.41 11.14
CA ARG A 192 -3.49 3.60 12.16
C ARG A 192 -2.70 4.45 13.14
N ALA A 193 -1.99 5.47 12.66
CA ALA A 193 -1.22 6.37 13.53
C ALA A 193 -2.13 7.15 14.49
N ILE A 194 -3.32 7.55 14.06
CA ILE A 194 -4.35 8.18 14.91
C ILE A 194 -4.87 7.16 15.93
N ALA A 195 -5.24 5.96 15.48
CA ALA A 195 -5.81 4.91 16.31
C ALA A 195 -4.78 4.16 17.20
N ALA A 196 -3.50 4.44 17.11
CA ALA A 196 -2.44 3.76 17.85
C ALA A 196 -2.33 4.18 19.34
N ASP A 197 -3.42 4.59 19.95
CA ASP A 197 -3.52 4.84 21.38
C ASP A 197 -3.85 3.52 22.10
N GLU A 198 -2.81 2.80 22.56
CA GLU A 198 -2.97 1.49 23.21
C GLU A 198 -3.87 1.55 24.44
N GLU A 199 -3.84 2.65 25.19
CA GLU A 199 -4.66 2.80 26.38
C GLU A 199 -6.14 3.00 26.01
N ALA A 200 -6.41 3.84 25.01
CA ALA A 200 -7.77 4.02 24.51
C ALA A 200 -8.32 2.76 23.84
N LEU A 201 -7.47 2.03 23.08
CA LEU A 201 -7.83 0.73 22.49
C LEU A 201 -8.16 -0.30 23.58
N ASN A 202 -7.35 -0.41 24.62
CA ASN A 202 -7.61 -1.31 25.73
C ASN A 202 -8.91 -0.97 26.45
N ARG A 203 -9.16 0.32 26.73
CA ARG A 203 -10.43 0.76 27.35
C ARG A 203 -11.63 0.39 26.48
N LEU A 204 -11.56 0.68 25.17
CA LEU A 204 -12.62 0.35 24.22
C LEU A 204 -12.84 -1.17 24.11
N PHE A 205 -11.74 -1.94 24.07
CA PHE A 205 -11.77 -3.40 24.03
C PHE A 205 -12.47 -3.97 25.27
N HIS A 206 -12.04 -3.61 26.48
CA HIS A 206 -12.66 -4.11 27.70
C HIS A 206 -14.14 -3.74 27.79
N ASN A 207 -14.48 -2.49 27.45
CA ASN A 207 -15.86 -2.05 27.42
C ASN A 207 -16.69 -2.89 26.43
N TYR A 208 -16.18 -3.14 25.22
CA TYR A 208 -16.85 -4.00 24.23
C TYR A 208 -17.02 -5.43 24.74
N ILE A 209 -15.99 -6.05 25.28
CA ILE A 209 -16.02 -7.44 25.77
C ILE A 209 -16.99 -7.59 26.95
N ASP A 210 -17.04 -6.64 27.88
CA ASP A 210 -17.97 -6.66 29.01
C ASP A 210 -19.43 -6.64 28.53
N HIS A 211 -19.74 -5.83 27.51
CA HIS A 211 -21.08 -5.80 26.91
C HIS A 211 -21.39 -7.06 26.10
N VAL A 212 -20.45 -7.62 25.34
CA VAL A 212 -20.61 -8.87 24.59
C VAL A 212 -20.85 -10.04 25.57
N LYS A 213 -20.06 -10.11 26.64
CA LYS A 213 -20.22 -11.11 27.69
C LYS A 213 -21.60 -11.05 28.32
N ALA A 214 -22.02 -9.87 28.78
CA ALA A 214 -23.33 -9.68 29.38
C ALA A 214 -24.47 -10.01 28.40
N TYR A 215 -24.32 -9.64 27.12
CA TYR A 215 -25.29 -9.97 26.08
C TYR A 215 -25.46 -11.49 25.88
N VAL A 216 -24.35 -12.22 25.73
CA VAL A 216 -24.39 -13.67 25.49
C VAL A 216 -24.89 -14.45 26.70
N LEU A 217 -24.57 -13.99 27.92
CA LEU A 217 -24.99 -14.62 29.18
C LEU A 217 -26.39 -14.17 29.67
N GLY A 218 -27.00 -13.18 29.02
CA GLY A 218 -28.28 -12.60 29.47
C GLY A 218 -28.16 -11.81 30.78
N GLU A 219 -26.98 -11.27 31.07
CA GLU A 219 -26.66 -10.51 32.27
C GLU A 219 -26.75 -8.99 32.02
N LYS A 220 -26.64 -8.21 33.10
CA LYS A 220 -26.60 -6.74 33.06
C LYS A 220 -25.17 -6.25 33.31
N VAL A 221 -24.78 -5.15 32.65
CA VAL A 221 -23.49 -4.48 32.85
C VAL A 221 -23.66 -3.42 33.93
N LYS A 222 -22.71 -3.30 34.85
CA LYS A 222 -22.64 -2.20 35.80
C LYS A 222 -22.23 -0.90 35.12
N ASN A 223 -23.08 0.12 35.20
CA ASN A 223 -22.70 1.46 34.75
C ASN A 223 -21.53 1.99 35.61
N PRO A 224 -20.40 2.39 35.01
CA PRO A 224 -19.21 2.80 35.75
C PRO A 224 -19.41 4.10 36.56
N TYR A 225 -20.38 4.93 36.22
CA TYR A 225 -20.65 6.20 36.90
C TYR A 225 -21.70 6.07 37.99
N THR A 226 -22.80 5.35 37.72
CA THR A 226 -23.94 5.24 38.63
C THR A 226 -23.92 4.00 39.49
N GLY A 227 -23.13 2.98 39.11
CA GLY A 227 -23.13 1.66 39.73
C GLY A 227 -24.38 0.83 39.47
N ALA A 228 -25.37 1.39 38.76
CA ALA A 228 -26.62 0.72 38.45
C ALA A 228 -26.47 -0.38 37.37
N PRO A 229 -27.20 -1.50 37.50
CA PRO A 229 -27.20 -2.56 36.50
C PRO A 229 -28.06 -2.15 35.29
N GLU A 230 -27.41 -2.00 34.12
CA GLU A 230 -28.03 -1.62 32.84
C GLU A 230 -27.96 -2.79 31.82
N PRO A 231 -28.89 -2.85 30.84
CA PRO A 231 -28.77 -3.81 29.74
C PRO A 231 -27.50 -3.55 28.90
N PRO A 232 -26.98 -4.58 28.24
CA PRO A 232 -25.84 -4.41 27.33
C PRO A 232 -26.09 -3.31 26.29
N ASN A 233 -25.07 -2.49 26.01
CA ASN A 233 -25.17 -1.40 25.05
C ASN A 233 -25.07 -1.91 23.62
N GLU A 234 -26.23 -2.21 23.02
CA GLU A 234 -26.32 -2.73 21.64
C GLU A 234 -25.72 -1.73 20.63
N ARG A 235 -25.92 -0.42 20.82
CA ARG A 235 -25.39 0.61 19.95
C ARG A 235 -23.86 0.61 19.92
N LEU A 236 -23.22 0.46 21.09
CA LEU A 236 -21.76 0.35 21.17
C LEU A 236 -21.27 -0.89 20.43
N MET A 237 -21.83 -2.06 20.71
CA MET A 237 -21.44 -3.31 20.07
C MET A 237 -21.58 -3.23 18.54
N ARG A 238 -22.73 -2.76 18.06
CA ARG A 238 -22.98 -2.60 16.62
C ARG A 238 -22.03 -1.61 15.96
N SER A 239 -21.72 -0.49 16.61
CA SER A 239 -20.82 0.52 16.06
C SER A 239 -19.38 0.00 15.81
N ILE A 240 -18.98 -1.09 16.47
CA ILE A 240 -17.71 -1.80 16.27
C ILE A 240 -17.85 -2.89 15.22
N GLU A 241 -18.91 -3.72 15.33
CA GLU A 241 -19.16 -4.88 14.46
C GLU A 241 -19.39 -4.48 12.99
N GLU A 242 -20.07 -3.37 12.74
CA GLU A 242 -20.32 -2.81 11.40
C GLU A 242 -19.03 -2.41 10.67
N ARG A 243 -17.98 -2.05 11.39
CA ARG A 243 -16.67 -1.67 10.81
C ARG A 243 -15.94 -2.86 10.15
N ILE A 244 -16.36 -4.07 10.43
CA ILE A 244 -15.82 -5.31 9.86
C ILE A 244 -16.88 -6.10 9.09
N ASP A 245 -17.90 -5.40 8.62
CA ASP A 245 -18.97 -5.94 7.77
C ASP A 245 -19.72 -7.12 8.42
N ILE A 246 -19.98 -7.06 9.73
CA ILE A 246 -20.87 -8.03 10.40
C ILE A 246 -22.30 -7.53 10.20
N PRO A 247 -23.13 -8.19 9.38
CA PRO A 247 -24.52 -7.82 9.22
C PRO A 247 -25.33 -8.12 10.48
N GLU A 248 -26.45 -7.43 10.65
CA GLU A 248 -27.35 -7.59 11.81
C GLU A 248 -27.76 -9.05 12.04
N SER A 249 -27.98 -9.80 10.95
CA SER A 249 -28.36 -11.22 11.00
C SER A 249 -27.28 -12.16 11.54
N ARG A 250 -26.01 -11.71 11.60
CA ARG A 250 -24.88 -12.54 12.04
C ARG A 250 -24.22 -12.04 13.33
N LYS A 251 -24.78 -11.00 13.96
CA LYS A 251 -24.21 -10.44 15.19
C LYS A 251 -24.12 -11.45 16.33
N ASP A 252 -25.18 -12.26 16.51
CA ASP A 252 -25.24 -13.25 17.61
C ASP A 252 -24.20 -14.36 17.43
N ASP A 253 -23.98 -14.82 16.20
CA ASP A 253 -22.98 -15.83 15.91
C ASP A 253 -21.58 -15.28 16.15
N PHE A 254 -21.31 -14.06 15.72
CA PHE A 254 -20.02 -13.40 15.92
C PHE A 254 -19.72 -13.17 17.41
N ARG A 255 -20.70 -12.72 18.19
CA ARG A 255 -20.55 -12.52 19.64
C ARG A 255 -20.29 -13.84 20.37
N ARG A 256 -20.98 -14.92 19.98
CA ARG A 256 -20.73 -16.26 20.53
C ARG A 256 -19.35 -16.80 20.15
N GLU A 257 -18.90 -16.55 18.92
CA GLU A 257 -17.55 -16.92 18.47
C GLU A 257 -16.47 -16.26 19.34
N ILE A 258 -16.60 -14.96 19.62
CA ILE A 258 -15.69 -14.27 20.55
C ILE A 258 -15.73 -14.90 21.94
N MET A 259 -16.90 -15.19 22.48
CA MET A 259 -17.04 -15.81 23.80
C MET A 259 -16.42 -17.20 23.85
N ASN A 260 -16.59 -18.02 22.81
CA ASN A 260 -15.98 -19.33 22.72
C ASN A 260 -14.43 -19.22 22.66
N TYR A 261 -13.92 -18.23 21.94
CA TYR A 261 -12.48 -17.98 21.86
C TYR A 261 -11.88 -17.53 23.21
N ILE A 262 -12.60 -16.64 23.92
CA ILE A 262 -12.23 -16.24 25.29
C ILE A 262 -12.21 -17.45 26.21
N GLY A 263 -13.22 -18.32 26.14
CA GLY A 263 -13.28 -19.55 26.92
C GLY A 263 -12.13 -20.52 26.63
N ALA A 264 -11.75 -20.68 25.38
CA ALA A 264 -10.60 -21.49 24.98
C ALA A 264 -9.27 -20.97 25.56
N LEU A 265 -9.02 -19.66 25.45
CA LEU A 265 -7.82 -19.04 26.02
C LEU A 265 -7.79 -19.11 27.55
N ALA A 266 -8.94 -18.98 28.22
CA ALA A 266 -9.02 -19.10 29.67
C ALA A 266 -8.67 -20.51 30.15
N LEU A 267 -8.99 -21.56 29.39
CA LEU A 267 -8.57 -22.94 29.68
C LEU A 267 -7.05 -23.12 29.55
N GLU A 268 -6.39 -22.33 28.70
CA GLU A 268 -4.95 -22.30 28.57
C GLU A 268 -4.26 -21.38 29.59
N GLY A 269 -5.03 -20.71 30.46
CA GLY A 269 -4.51 -19.74 31.43
C GLY A 269 -4.00 -18.42 30.81
N LYS A 270 -4.40 -18.10 29.56
CA LYS A 270 -3.99 -16.90 28.85
C LYS A 270 -5.11 -15.84 28.90
N PRO A 271 -4.76 -14.58 29.17
CA PRO A 271 -5.73 -13.48 29.04
C PRO A 271 -6.04 -13.23 27.57
N PHE A 272 -7.31 -12.96 27.25
CA PHE A 272 -7.70 -12.49 25.92
C PHE A 272 -7.39 -10.99 25.78
N THR A 273 -6.70 -10.60 24.73
CA THR A 273 -6.37 -9.22 24.41
C THR A 273 -6.87 -8.86 23.01
N TYR A 274 -6.99 -7.57 22.70
CA TYR A 274 -7.39 -7.14 21.35
C TYR A 274 -6.37 -7.56 20.26
N LYS A 275 -5.12 -7.93 20.65
CA LYS A 275 -4.05 -8.38 19.74
C LYS A 275 -4.24 -9.83 19.28
N ASP A 276 -5.06 -10.61 19.98
CA ASP A 276 -5.28 -12.04 19.71
C ASP A 276 -6.30 -12.30 18.58
N ASN A 277 -7.03 -11.27 18.18
CA ASN A 277 -7.99 -11.35 17.08
C ASN A 277 -7.83 -10.16 16.13
N ASP A 278 -7.20 -10.38 14.98
CA ASP A 278 -6.90 -9.33 13.99
C ASP A 278 -8.15 -8.62 13.47
N ARG A 279 -9.26 -9.35 13.35
CA ARG A 279 -10.53 -8.79 12.88
C ARG A 279 -11.12 -7.83 13.90
N LEU A 280 -11.15 -8.23 15.17
CA LEU A 280 -11.62 -7.38 16.27
C LEU A 280 -10.68 -6.17 16.47
N ARG A 281 -9.37 -6.39 16.43
CA ARG A 281 -8.38 -5.31 16.51
C ARG A 281 -8.66 -4.23 15.46
N ARG A 282 -8.83 -4.64 14.19
CA ARG A 282 -9.15 -3.72 13.10
C ARG A 282 -10.46 -2.97 13.33
N ALA A 283 -11.49 -3.62 13.84
CA ALA A 283 -12.76 -2.99 14.15
C ALA A 283 -12.61 -1.89 15.22
N LEU A 284 -11.85 -2.19 16.28
CA LEU A 284 -11.57 -1.25 17.36
C LEU A 284 -10.74 -0.06 16.89
N GLU A 285 -9.70 -0.30 16.07
CA GLU A 285 -8.87 0.76 15.46
C GLU A 285 -9.72 1.69 14.59
N LEU A 286 -10.60 1.14 13.75
CA LEU A 286 -11.52 1.94 12.91
C LEU A 286 -12.52 2.72 13.75
N LYS A 287 -13.08 2.11 14.79
CA LYS A 287 -14.01 2.80 15.71
C LYS A 287 -13.30 3.93 16.44
N LEU A 288 -12.12 3.70 16.99
CA LEU A 288 -11.33 4.70 17.68
C LEU A 288 -10.94 5.85 16.74
N PHE A 289 -10.57 5.53 15.51
CA PHE A 289 -10.30 6.54 14.49
C PHE A 289 -11.51 7.43 14.23
N ASP A 290 -12.70 6.85 14.04
CA ASP A 290 -13.92 7.63 13.82
C ASP A 290 -14.27 8.54 14.99
N ASP A 291 -14.05 8.06 16.21
CA ASP A 291 -14.29 8.86 17.44
C ASP A 291 -13.26 9.99 17.61
N GLN A 292 -12.04 9.81 17.09
CA GLN A 292 -10.95 10.77 17.24
C GLN A 292 -10.78 11.72 16.04
N LYS A 293 -11.20 11.35 14.84
CA LYS A 293 -11.00 12.16 13.62
C LYS A 293 -11.57 13.58 13.75
N ASP A 294 -12.75 13.71 14.39
CA ASP A 294 -13.40 15.01 14.62
C ASP A 294 -12.69 15.82 15.72
N THR A 295 -12.11 15.12 16.70
CA THR A 295 -11.39 15.71 17.82
C THR A 295 -10.03 16.24 17.40
N ILE A 296 -9.34 15.53 16.47
CA ILE A 296 -8.04 15.95 15.92
C ILE A 296 -8.22 17.11 14.91
N ARG A 297 -9.46 17.36 14.47
CA ARG A 297 -9.78 18.41 13.49
C ARG A 297 -8.74 18.47 12.38
N LEU A 298 -8.55 17.35 11.67
CA LEU A 298 -7.64 17.29 10.51
C LEU A 298 -7.92 18.44 9.51
N SER A 299 -9.16 18.95 9.49
CA SER A 299 -9.52 20.16 8.74
C SER A 299 -8.79 21.42 9.22
N ALA A 300 -8.30 21.48 10.44
CA ALA A 300 -7.54 22.62 10.94
C ALA A 300 -6.14 22.68 10.34
N LEU A 301 -5.56 21.55 9.94
CA LEU A 301 -4.29 21.52 9.20
C LEU A 301 -4.39 22.24 7.84
N VAL A 302 -5.56 22.17 7.22
CA VAL A 302 -5.83 22.83 5.93
C VAL A 302 -6.10 24.33 6.12
N SER A 303 -6.67 24.73 7.26
CA SER A 303 -7.04 26.14 7.55
C SER A 303 -5.93 26.96 8.20
N GLY A 304 -4.85 26.33 8.67
CA GLY A 304 -3.70 27.00 9.28
C GLY A 304 -3.93 27.59 10.69
N VAL A 305 -5.13 27.41 11.25
CA VAL A 305 -5.47 27.88 12.63
C VAL A 305 -5.74 26.67 13.50
N VAL A 306 -4.76 26.31 14.31
CA VAL A 306 -4.83 25.14 15.20
C VAL A 306 -4.73 25.61 16.65
N ASP A 307 -5.66 25.17 17.49
CA ASP A 307 -5.57 25.41 18.93
C ASP A 307 -4.49 24.52 19.58
N PRO A 308 -3.93 24.90 20.75
CA PRO A 308 -2.81 24.17 21.37
C PRO A 308 -3.13 22.71 21.70
N GLU A 309 -4.36 22.38 22.04
CA GLU A 309 -4.77 20.98 22.36
C GLU A 309 -4.79 20.12 21.09
N THR A 310 -5.35 20.64 20.02
CA THR A 310 -5.34 19.99 18.70
C THR A 310 -3.92 19.83 18.17
N GLN A 311 -3.06 20.86 18.34
CA GLN A 311 -1.65 20.77 17.93
C GLN A 311 -0.92 19.65 18.68
N ALA A 312 -1.10 19.51 19.98
CA ALA A 312 -0.47 18.44 20.75
C ALA A 312 -0.89 17.03 20.24
N LYS A 313 -2.17 16.86 19.86
CA LYS A 313 -2.65 15.60 19.27
C LYS A 313 -2.02 15.33 17.90
N ILE A 314 -1.90 16.35 17.06
CA ILE A 314 -1.23 16.26 15.76
C ILE A 314 0.24 15.86 15.93
N ASP A 315 0.94 16.46 16.89
CA ASP A 315 2.36 16.17 17.16
C ASP A 315 2.57 14.71 17.61
N VAL A 316 1.62 14.16 18.39
CA VAL A 316 1.63 12.73 18.77
C VAL A 316 1.48 11.83 17.54
N VAL A 317 0.53 12.14 16.65
CA VAL A 317 0.34 11.36 15.40
C VAL A 317 1.56 11.47 14.50
N LYS A 318 2.12 12.66 14.36
CA LYS A 318 3.35 12.91 13.60
C LYS A 318 4.53 12.11 14.15
N ALA A 319 4.73 12.11 15.49
CA ALA A 319 5.77 11.32 16.12
C ALA A 319 5.61 9.80 15.86
N ARG A 320 4.38 9.29 15.81
CA ARG A 320 4.09 7.89 15.46
C ARG A 320 4.42 7.62 13.99
N LEU A 321 4.07 8.49 13.05
CA LEU A 321 4.43 8.36 11.63
C LEU A 321 5.95 8.31 11.45
N ILE A 322 6.70 9.14 12.18
CA ILE A 322 8.17 9.15 12.15
C ILE A 322 8.72 7.84 12.69
N ARG A 323 8.27 7.39 13.86
CA ARG A 323 8.80 6.22 14.55
C ARG A 323 8.44 4.90 13.86
N ASP A 324 7.19 4.74 13.44
CA ASP A 324 6.64 3.45 13.04
C ASP A 324 6.67 3.24 11.52
N TYR A 325 6.69 4.33 10.73
CA TYR A 325 6.65 4.28 9.26
C TYR A 325 7.88 4.88 8.58
N GLY A 326 8.80 5.49 9.34
CA GLY A 326 10.07 5.99 8.81
C GLY A 326 9.97 7.34 8.08
N TYR A 327 8.91 8.11 8.32
CA TYR A 327 8.82 9.49 7.83
C TYR A 327 9.84 10.40 8.55
N CYS A 328 10.30 11.46 7.90
CA CYS A 328 10.98 12.56 8.59
C CYS A 328 9.96 13.62 9.02
N GLU A 329 10.36 14.59 9.83
CA GLU A 329 9.45 15.65 10.31
C GLU A 329 8.75 16.39 9.17
N HIS A 330 9.51 16.69 8.09
CA HIS A 330 8.98 17.39 6.92
C HIS A 330 7.93 16.56 6.18
N CYS A 331 8.27 15.32 5.79
CA CYS A 331 7.34 14.49 5.03
C CYS A 331 6.17 13.97 5.87
N ALA A 332 6.32 13.80 7.18
CA ALA A 332 5.21 13.46 8.08
C ALA A 332 4.15 14.58 8.10
N SER A 333 4.58 15.85 8.11
CA SER A 333 3.66 16.99 8.01
C SER A 333 2.90 16.98 6.68
N GLY A 334 3.61 16.84 5.55
CA GLY A 334 2.99 16.78 4.22
C GLY A 334 2.03 15.60 4.05
N VAL A 335 2.34 14.43 4.63
CA VAL A 335 1.46 13.27 4.62
C VAL A 335 0.19 13.51 5.43
N LEU A 336 0.28 14.18 6.59
CA LEU A 336 -0.89 14.53 7.39
C LEU A 336 -1.81 15.53 6.67
N GLU A 337 -1.23 16.57 6.03
CA GLU A 337 -1.98 17.53 5.22
C GLU A 337 -2.68 16.84 4.04
N PHE A 338 -1.98 15.96 3.36
CA PHE A 338 -2.55 15.19 2.26
C PHE A 338 -3.69 14.29 2.73
N ALA A 339 -3.49 13.54 3.84
CA ALA A 339 -4.55 12.71 4.42
C ALA A 339 -5.77 13.53 4.84
N ALA A 340 -5.56 14.71 5.45
CA ALA A 340 -6.63 15.64 5.79
C ALA A 340 -7.46 16.03 4.57
N SER A 341 -6.80 16.29 3.43
CA SER A 341 -7.49 16.59 2.17
C SER A 341 -8.29 15.40 1.62
N LEU A 342 -7.83 14.17 1.84
CA LEU A 342 -8.55 12.94 1.44
C LEU A 342 -9.80 12.71 2.30
N PHE A 343 -9.68 12.87 3.63
CA PHE A 343 -10.80 12.71 4.56
C PHE A 343 -11.87 13.81 4.41
N ALA A 344 -11.50 15.00 3.95
CA ALA A 344 -12.46 16.07 3.68
C ALA A 344 -13.31 15.84 2.42
N ARG A 345 -12.87 14.95 1.51
CA ARG A 345 -13.58 14.62 0.26
C ARG A 345 -14.42 13.34 0.35
N SER A 346 -14.21 12.53 1.39
CA SER A 346 -14.96 11.30 1.68
C SER A 346 -16.08 11.54 2.66
#